data_838ed81fdf42bf18c53cf3ed86a76ea2
#
_entry.id   838ed81fdf42bf18c53cf3ed86a76ea2
#
_cell.length_a   1.000
_cell.length_b   1.000
_cell.length_c   1.000
_cell.angle_alpha   90.00
_cell.angle_beta   90.00
_cell.angle_gamma   90.00
#
_symmetry.space_group_name_H-M   'P 1'
#
loop_
_entity.id
_entity.type
_entity.pdbx_description
1 polymer ?
#
loop_
_entity_poly.entity_id
_entity_poly.type
_entity_poly.pdbx_seq_one_letter_code
_entity_poly.pdbx_strand_id
1 'polypeptide(L)'
;MAGKPQKNLAYSVLLDFYGPVLTDKQRVILTEYYDEDLSLAEIAENLGITRQGVRDAIKHGEAALDELEQKLGNARRHTRMQA
;
A
#
# COMPACT_ATOMS: atom_id res chain seq x y z
N MET A 1 10.46 -9.12 15.32
CA MET A 1 10.51 -9.41 14.94
C MET A 1 10.87 -9.90 14.20
N ALA A 2 11.04 -10.10 14.48
CA ALA A 2 11.94 -10.41 13.63
C ALA A 2 11.50 -11.36 12.67
N GLY A 3 11.69 -12.03 12.00
CA GLY A 3 11.21 -12.98 11.08
C GLY A 3 10.31 -12.47 9.98
N LYS A 4 9.72 -11.32 10.16
CA LYS A 4 8.87 -10.75 9.13
C LYS A 4 9.66 -9.93 8.14
N PRO A 5 9.39 -10.07 6.84
CA PRO A 5 10.02 -9.19 5.87
C PRO A 5 9.64 -7.75 6.17
N GLN A 6 10.59 -6.89 5.96
CA GLN A 6 10.35 -5.47 6.14
C GLN A 6 9.49 -4.95 5.02
N LYS A 7 8.38 -4.32 5.35
CA LYS A 7 7.55 -3.62 4.39
C LYS A 7 7.91 -2.14 4.45
N ASN A 8 7.86 -1.49 3.30
CA ASN A 8 8.22 -0.09 3.23
C ASN A 8 7.11 0.75 3.88
N LEU A 9 7.40 1.28 5.05
CA LEU A 9 6.41 2.06 5.80
C LEU A 9 5.99 3.34 5.09
N ALA A 10 6.80 3.81 4.15
CA ALA A 10 6.42 4.98 3.37
C ALA A 10 5.12 4.75 2.61
N TYR A 11 4.88 3.52 2.17
CA TYR A 11 3.64 3.24 1.44
C TYR A 11 2.43 3.25 2.36
N SER A 12 2.62 2.94 3.64
CA SER A 12 1.53 3.07 4.60
C SER A 12 1.10 4.53 4.72
N VAL A 13 2.06 5.43 4.76
CA VAL A 13 1.76 6.87 4.82
C VAL A 13 1.08 7.33 3.55
N LEU A 14 1.60 6.90 2.39
CA LEU A 14 1.00 7.29 1.12
C LEU A 14 -0.41 6.76 0.99
N LEU A 15 -0.65 5.56 1.50
CA LEU A 15 -1.99 4.98 1.49
C LEU A 15 -2.96 5.82 2.30
N ASP A 16 -2.52 6.35 3.44
CA ASP A 16 -3.36 7.21 4.25
C ASP A 16 -3.78 8.46 3.49
N PHE A 17 -2.85 9.04 2.73
CA PHE A 17 -3.15 10.27 2.00
C PHE A 17 -3.96 10.01 0.73
N TYR A 18 -3.63 8.96 -0.01
CA TYR A 18 -4.15 8.77 -1.36
C TYR A 18 -5.08 7.58 -1.50
N GLY A 19 -5.37 6.87 -0.42
CA GLY A 19 -6.26 5.72 -0.49
C GLY A 19 -7.56 5.99 -1.22
N PRO A 20 -8.25 7.10 -0.90
CA PRO A 20 -9.54 7.38 -1.56
C PRO A 20 -9.44 7.56 -3.07
N VAL A 21 -8.24 7.82 -3.61
CA VAL A 21 -8.05 7.99 -5.05
C VAL A 21 -7.86 6.65 -5.75
N LEU A 22 -7.46 5.64 -5.01
CA LEU A 22 -7.22 4.30 -5.55
C LEU A 22 -8.54 3.60 -5.85
N THR A 23 -8.48 2.58 -6.71
CA THR A 23 -9.63 1.72 -6.89
C THR A 23 -9.92 0.98 -5.58
N ASP A 24 -11.16 0.54 -5.41
CA ASP A 24 -11.55 -0.20 -4.21
C ASP A 24 -10.66 -1.43 -4.02
N LYS A 25 -10.40 -2.15 -5.10
CA LYS A 25 -9.60 -3.36 -5.03
C LYS A 25 -8.17 -3.06 -4.59
N GLN A 26 -7.57 -2.02 -5.16
CA GLN A 26 -6.22 -1.62 -4.78
C GLN A 26 -6.16 -1.20 -3.32
N ARG A 27 -7.15 -0.41 -2.90
CA ARG A 27 -7.18 0.06 -1.52
C ARG A 27 -7.31 -1.08 -0.54
N VAL A 28 -8.19 -2.03 -0.82
CA VAL A 28 -8.38 -3.17 0.08
C VAL A 28 -7.10 -3.99 0.19
N ILE A 29 -6.48 -4.29 -0.93
CA ILE A 29 -5.27 -5.12 -0.92
C ILE A 29 -4.13 -4.42 -0.20
N LEU A 30 -3.93 -3.15 -0.47
CA LEU A 30 -2.85 -2.40 0.19
C LEU A 30 -3.11 -2.23 1.68
N THR A 31 -4.36 -2.03 2.06
CA THR A 31 -4.72 -1.92 3.47
C THR A 31 -4.42 -3.22 4.20
N GLU A 32 -4.80 -4.37 3.61
CA GLU A 32 -4.52 -5.64 4.24
C GLU A 32 -3.03 -5.90 4.35
N TYR A 33 -2.29 -5.49 3.34
CA TYR A 33 -0.86 -5.75 3.32
C TYR A 33 -0.09 -4.83 4.26
N TYR A 34 -0.39 -3.54 4.26
CA TYR A 34 0.39 -2.58 5.03
C TYR A 34 -0.19 -2.27 6.40
N ASP A 35 -1.50 -2.13 6.51
CA ASP A 35 -2.11 -1.76 7.78
C ASP A 35 -2.43 -2.97 8.64
N GLU A 36 -2.91 -4.05 8.02
CA GLU A 36 -3.26 -5.26 8.77
C GLU A 36 -2.13 -6.28 8.80
N ASP A 37 -1.06 -5.99 8.06
CA ASP A 37 0.16 -6.80 8.11
C ASP A 37 -0.07 -8.25 7.72
N LEU A 38 -0.97 -8.48 6.77
CA LEU A 38 -1.25 -9.83 6.28
C LEU A 38 -0.21 -10.26 5.26
N SER A 39 0.02 -11.55 5.18
CA SER A 39 0.92 -12.12 4.17
C SER A 39 0.20 -12.19 2.82
N LEU A 40 0.98 -12.39 1.76
CA LEU A 40 0.40 -12.56 0.44
C LEU A 40 -0.55 -13.75 0.41
N ALA A 41 -0.19 -14.84 1.08
CA ALA A 41 -1.05 -16.02 1.11
C ALA A 41 -2.37 -15.72 1.81
N GLU A 42 -2.33 -14.99 2.91
CA GLU A 42 -3.54 -14.65 3.64
C GLU A 42 -4.45 -13.75 2.82
N ILE A 43 -3.88 -12.77 2.15
CA ILE A 43 -4.67 -11.87 1.31
C ILE A 43 -5.27 -12.64 0.14
N ALA A 44 -4.48 -13.52 -0.49
CA ALA A 44 -4.97 -14.32 -1.59
C ALA A 44 -6.15 -15.17 -1.17
N GLU A 45 -6.07 -15.77 0.00
CA GLU A 45 -7.13 -16.60 0.52
C GLU A 45 -8.38 -15.76 0.81
N ASN A 46 -8.20 -14.59 1.41
CA ASN A 46 -9.32 -13.73 1.74
C ASN A 46 -10.07 -13.26 0.50
N LEU A 47 -9.34 -13.02 -0.58
CA LEU A 47 -9.95 -12.45 -1.78
C LEU A 47 -10.27 -13.49 -2.85
N GLY A 48 -9.87 -14.74 -2.63
CA GLY A 48 -10.12 -15.78 -3.60
C GLY A 48 -9.34 -15.64 -4.89
N ILE A 49 -8.12 -15.11 -4.80
CA ILE A 49 -7.24 -14.98 -5.96
C ILE A 49 -5.90 -15.63 -5.64
N THR A 50 -5.00 -15.64 -6.63
CA THR A 50 -3.69 -16.26 -6.43
C THR A 50 -2.75 -15.30 -5.72
N ARG A 51 -1.70 -15.86 -5.11
CA ARG A 51 -0.67 -15.03 -4.50
C ARG A 51 0.03 -14.14 -5.54
N GLN A 52 0.22 -14.67 -6.73
CA GLN A 52 0.80 -13.85 -7.79
C GLN A 52 -0.10 -12.68 -8.13
N GLY A 53 -1.42 -12.91 -8.15
CA GLY A 53 -2.37 -11.83 -8.38
C GLY A 53 -2.30 -10.77 -7.30
N VAL A 54 -2.15 -11.18 -6.04
CA VAL A 54 -1.99 -10.23 -4.95
C VAL A 54 -0.70 -9.43 -5.13
N ARG A 55 0.38 -10.11 -5.45
CA ARG A 55 1.67 -9.45 -5.62
C ARG A 55 1.62 -8.41 -6.74
N ASP A 56 0.99 -8.79 -7.85
CA ASP A 56 0.85 -7.85 -8.97
C ASP A 56 0.01 -6.64 -8.59
N ALA A 57 -1.07 -6.89 -7.86
CA ALA A 57 -1.94 -5.80 -7.43
C ALA A 57 -1.21 -4.85 -6.48
N ILE A 58 -0.39 -5.39 -5.58
CA ILE A 58 0.40 -4.57 -4.67
C ILE A 58 1.37 -3.71 -5.47
N LYS A 59 2.06 -4.30 -6.44
CA LYS A 59 3.01 -3.54 -7.24
C LYS A 59 2.32 -2.41 -8.01
N HIS A 60 1.16 -2.71 -8.58
CA HIS A 60 0.42 -1.68 -9.30
C HIS A 60 -0.06 -0.59 -8.37
N GLY A 61 -0.51 -0.96 -7.18
CA GLY A 61 -0.95 0.02 -6.20
C GLY A 61 0.20 0.90 -5.72
N GLU A 62 1.36 0.29 -5.48
CA GLU A 62 2.53 1.06 -5.07
C GLU A 62 2.95 2.03 -6.15
N ALA A 63 2.92 1.59 -7.40
CA ALA A 63 3.27 2.48 -8.51
C ALA A 63 2.29 3.64 -8.60
N ALA A 64 1.01 3.38 -8.36
CA ALA A 64 0.01 4.43 -8.37
C ALA A 64 0.26 5.43 -7.24
N LEU A 65 0.60 4.94 -6.05
CA LEU A 65 0.90 5.82 -4.93
C LEU A 65 2.14 6.66 -5.19
N ASP A 66 3.18 6.04 -5.76
CA ASP A 66 4.39 6.76 -6.10
C ASP A 66 4.11 7.88 -7.09
N GLU A 67 3.29 7.58 -8.08
CA GLU A 67 2.96 8.57 -9.10
C GLU A 67 2.16 9.72 -8.51
N LEU A 68 1.20 9.42 -7.65
CA LEU A 68 0.41 10.46 -7.01
C LEU A 68 1.28 11.35 -6.14
N GLU A 69 2.18 10.76 -5.36
CA GLU A 69 3.06 11.54 -4.51
C GLU A 69 4.01 12.39 -5.35
N GLN A 70 4.51 11.83 -6.45
CA GLN A 70 5.40 12.56 -7.33
C GLN A 70 4.73 13.79 -7.92
N LYS A 71 3.45 13.66 -8.27
CA LYS A 71 2.71 14.76 -8.87
C LYS A 71 2.19 15.76 -7.86
N LEU A 72 1.72 15.27 -6.72
CA LEU A 72 1.02 16.13 -5.76
C LEU A 72 1.88 16.51 -4.57
N GLY A 73 2.75 15.61 -4.10
CA GLY A 73 3.67 15.89 -3.03
C GLY A 73 3.03 16.17 -1.68
N ASN A 74 1.78 15.72 -1.47
CA ASN A 74 1.06 16.06 -0.23
C ASN A 74 1.68 15.44 1.01
N ALA A 75 2.08 14.18 0.94
CA ALA A 75 2.67 13.52 2.10
C ALA A 75 4.00 14.13 2.46
N ARG A 76 4.82 14.42 1.44
CA ARG A 76 6.12 15.04 1.66
C ARG A 76 5.97 16.44 2.21
N ARG A 77 5.02 17.20 1.66
CA ARG A 77 4.77 18.56 2.10
C ARG A 77 4.28 18.60 3.53
N HIS A 78 3.39 17.69 3.86
CA HIS A 78 2.87 17.57 5.22
C HIS A 78 3.99 17.28 6.21
N THR A 79 4.86 16.34 5.85
CA THR A 79 5.99 15.98 6.70
C THR A 79 6.91 17.18 6.92
N ARG A 80 7.16 17.94 5.87
CA ARG A 80 7.99 19.12 5.99
C ARG A 80 7.39 20.16 6.92
N MET A 81 6.10 20.35 6.82
CA MET A 81 5.44 21.36 7.62
C MET A 81 5.46 21.01 9.10
N GLN A 82 5.57 19.73 9.39
CA GLN A 82 5.64 19.29 10.77
C GLN A 82 7.05 19.39 11.34
N ALA A 83 8.03 19.44 10.48
CA ALA A 83 9.39 19.60 10.94
C ALA A 83 9.68 21.05 11.21
#